data_0cacd8e8e20f7ad40ae071c09e578222
#
_entry.id   0cacd8e8e20f7ad40ae071c09e578222
#
_cell.length_a   1.000
_cell.length_b   1.000
_cell.length_c   1.000
_cell.angle_alpha   90.00
_cell.angle_beta   90.00
_cell.angle_gamma   90.00
#
_symmetry.space_group_name_H-M   'P 1'
#
loop_
_entity.id
_entity.type
_entity.pdbx_description
1 polymer ?
#
loop_
_entity_poly.entity_id
_entity_poly.type
_entity_poly.pdbx_seq_one_letter_code
_entity_poly.pdbx_strand_id
1 'polypeptide(L)'
;LDRRQRQMCIRDRVEAYYEQVVGLVDGGCDILIVETIFDTLNAKAALFAIGEYLEHAHCDIPVFVSGTLVDLSGRTLSGQTTEAFYASIRHAKPMCVGLNCALGATQMVPFVKRMSECAECFVHVYSNAGLPNAMGGYDDTPEDMAGFNRVFFENKWLNMVGGCCGSTPQHIAAIKAAAADYK
;
A
#
# COMPACT_ATOMS: atom_id res chain seq x y z
N LEU A 1 -19.85 4.64 20.67
CA LEU A 1 -20.26 5.65 19.67
C LEU A 1 -21.56 5.23 19.04
N ASP A 2 -22.57 6.11 19.11
CA ASP A 2 -23.87 5.92 18.47
C ASP A 2 -23.73 5.76 16.94
N ARG A 3 -24.68 5.07 16.30
CA ARG A 3 -24.71 4.93 14.84
C ARG A 3 -24.66 6.27 14.10
N ARG A 4 -25.30 7.31 14.66
CA ARG A 4 -25.29 8.68 14.11
C ARG A 4 -23.90 9.33 14.19
N GLN A 5 -23.18 9.15 15.28
CA GLN A 5 -21.80 9.67 15.43
C GLN A 5 -20.83 8.96 14.50
N ARG A 6 -21.00 7.65 14.27
CA ARG A 6 -20.20 6.91 13.27
C ARG A 6 -20.48 7.37 11.84
N GLN A 7 -21.71 7.67 11.51
CA GLN A 7 -22.08 8.19 10.18
C GLN A 7 -21.53 9.61 9.94
N MET A 8 -21.59 10.48 10.93
CA MET A 8 -20.94 11.81 10.87
C MET A 8 -19.43 11.69 10.67
N CYS A 9 -18.74 10.86 11.46
CA CYS A 9 -17.29 10.65 11.30
C CYS A 9 -16.90 10.09 9.93
N ILE A 10 -17.76 9.29 9.28
CA ILE A 10 -17.49 8.78 7.93
C ILE A 10 -17.67 9.87 6.89
N ARG A 11 -18.72 10.69 6.97
CA ARG A 11 -18.93 11.82 6.06
C ARG A 11 -17.81 12.84 6.14
N ASP A 12 -17.43 13.25 7.33
CA ASP A 12 -16.33 14.19 7.55
C ASP A 12 -15.02 13.67 6.93
N ARG A 13 -14.78 12.35 7.02
CA ARG A 13 -13.62 11.73 6.38
C ARG A 13 -13.72 11.75 4.86
N VAL A 14 -14.88 11.43 4.31
CA VAL A 14 -15.11 11.48 2.86
C VAL A 14 -14.89 12.90 2.34
N GLU A 15 -15.43 13.92 3.02
CA GLU A 15 -15.23 15.32 2.66
C GLU A 15 -13.75 15.71 2.67
N ALA A 16 -13.01 15.35 3.74
CA ALA A 16 -11.59 15.62 3.86
C ALA A 16 -10.75 14.91 2.76
N TYR A 17 -11.07 13.65 2.46
CA TYR A 17 -10.41 12.94 1.37
C TYR A 17 -10.77 13.51 0.00
N TYR A 18 -12.01 13.93 -0.19
CA TYR A 18 -12.41 14.56 -1.45
C TYR A 18 -11.64 15.87 -1.70
N GLU A 19 -11.50 16.73 -0.70
CA GLU A 19 -10.69 17.94 -0.77
C GLU A 19 -9.22 17.61 -1.12
N GLN A 20 -8.66 16.58 -0.49
CA GLN A 20 -7.30 16.14 -0.79
C GLN A 20 -7.17 15.63 -2.23
N VAL A 21 -8.13 14.86 -2.72
CA VAL A 21 -8.15 14.35 -4.12
C VAL A 21 -8.19 15.51 -5.10
N VAL A 22 -9.05 16.51 -4.87
CA VAL A 22 -9.10 17.74 -5.70
C VAL A 22 -7.72 18.38 -5.77
N GLY A 23 -7.09 18.64 -4.62
CA GLY A 23 -5.77 19.29 -4.60
C GLY A 23 -4.67 18.47 -5.28
N LEU A 24 -4.69 17.14 -5.17
CA LEU A 24 -3.73 16.26 -5.83
C LEU A 24 -3.92 16.25 -7.36
N VAL A 25 -5.15 16.13 -7.81
CA VAL A 25 -5.44 16.08 -9.25
C VAL A 25 -5.25 17.44 -9.92
N ASP A 26 -5.64 18.52 -9.29
CA ASP A 26 -5.35 19.88 -9.76
C ASP A 26 -3.84 20.17 -9.79
N GLY A 27 -3.08 19.55 -8.91
CA GLY A 27 -1.61 19.55 -8.91
C GLY A 27 -0.98 18.72 -10.01
N GLY A 28 -1.75 17.94 -10.78
CA GLY A 28 -1.31 17.17 -11.94
C GLY A 28 -0.75 15.78 -11.60
N CYS A 29 -1.28 15.11 -10.59
CA CYS A 29 -0.87 13.72 -10.31
C CYS A 29 -1.44 12.76 -11.37
N ASP A 30 -0.64 11.75 -11.74
CA ASP A 30 -1.01 10.72 -12.72
C ASP A 30 -1.62 9.48 -12.06
N ILE A 31 -1.41 9.29 -10.78
CA ILE A 31 -1.85 8.12 -10.00
C ILE A 31 -2.27 8.58 -8.60
N LEU A 32 -3.35 8.04 -8.10
CA LEU A 32 -3.75 8.19 -6.69
C LEU A 32 -3.43 6.92 -5.92
N ILE A 33 -2.78 7.05 -4.77
CA ILE A 33 -2.50 5.92 -3.88
C ILE A 33 -3.14 6.14 -2.50
N VAL A 34 -3.91 5.16 -2.04
CA VAL A 34 -4.40 5.06 -0.66
C VAL A 34 -3.49 4.08 0.06
N GLU A 35 -2.56 4.59 0.87
CA GLU A 35 -1.51 3.77 1.46
C GLU A 35 -1.50 3.78 2.99
N THR A 36 -0.70 2.85 3.56
CA THR A 36 -0.52 2.68 5.01
C THR A 36 -1.85 2.45 5.73
N ILE A 37 -2.67 1.60 5.13
CA ILE A 37 -4.02 1.34 5.62
C ILE A 37 -3.96 0.38 6.81
N PHE A 38 -4.33 0.89 7.98
CA PHE A 38 -4.50 0.12 9.22
C PHE A 38 -5.96 -0.32 9.43
N ASP A 39 -6.90 0.43 8.87
CA ASP A 39 -8.35 0.23 9.01
C ASP A 39 -9.04 0.38 7.66
N THR A 40 -9.70 -0.68 7.23
CA THR A 40 -10.40 -0.71 5.93
C THR A 40 -11.66 0.14 5.88
N LEU A 41 -12.26 0.51 7.02
CA LEU A 41 -13.38 1.45 7.02
C LEU A 41 -12.91 2.85 6.61
N ASN A 42 -11.74 3.28 7.12
CA ASN A 42 -11.11 4.53 6.72
C ASN A 42 -10.69 4.51 5.25
N ALA A 43 -10.09 3.40 4.80
CA ALA A 43 -9.75 3.21 3.39
C ALA A 43 -10.96 3.31 2.46
N LYS A 44 -12.10 2.73 2.85
CA LYS A 44 -13.35 2.83 2.08
C LYS A 44 -13.86 4.26 1.97
N ALA A 45 -13.68 5.09 3.00
CA ALA A 45 -14.03 6.50 2.92
C ALA A 45 -13.17 7.24 1.88
N ALA A 46 -11.85 6.95 1.84
CA ALA A 46 -10.95 7.50 0.84
C ALA A 46 -11.30 7.02 -0.58
N LEU A 47 -11.51 5.71 -0.75
CA LEU A 47 -11.86 5.12 -2.05
C LEU A 47 -13.22 5.63 -2.56
N PHE A 48 -14.18 5.86 -1.66
CA PHE A 48 -15.46 6.46 -2.01
C PHE A 48 -15.27 7.91 -2.51
N ALA A 49 -14.51 8.71 -1.78
CA ALA A 49 -14.21 10.09 -2.18
C ALA A 49 -13.49 10.18 -3.55
N ILE A 50 -12.54 9.27 -3.79
CA ILE A 50 -11.88 9.15 -5.09
C ILE A 50 -12.90 8.80 -6.18
N GLY A 51 -13.76 7.81 -5.96
CA GLY A 51 -14.79 7.42 -6.92
C GLY A 51 -15.75 8.55 -7.26
N GLU A 52 -16.26 9.28 -6.26
CA GLU A 52 -17.09 10.45 -6.46
C GLU A 52 -16.38 11.54 -7.29
N TYR A 53 -15.11 11.80 -6.98
CA TYR A 53 -14.35 12.80 -7.73
C TYR A 53 -14.16 12.39 -9.19
N LEU A 54 -13.72 11.15 -9.46
CA LEU A 54 -13.48 10.66 -10.82
C LEU A 54 -14.76 10.68 -11.67
N GLU A 55 -15.90 10.35 -11.05
CA GLU A 55 -17.21 10.42 -11.71
C GLU A 55 -17.60 11.87 -12.04
N HIS A 56 -17.48 12.79 -11.09
CA HIS A 56 -17.82 14.20 -11.29
C HIS A 56 -16.88 14.91 -12.28
N ALA A 57 -15.60 14.60 -12.23
CA ALA A 57 -14.59 15.20 -13.11
C ALA A 57 -14.54 14.55 -14.50
N HIS A 58 -15.27 13.45 -14.72
CA HIS A 58 -15.24 12.67 -15.96
C HIS A 58 -13.80 12.29 -16.37
N CYS A 59 -12.96 11.90 -15.40
CA CYS A 59 -11.57 11.51 -15.62
C CYS A 59 -11.31 10.09 -15.11
N ASP A 60 -10.26 9.46 -15.64
CA ASP A 60 -9.83 8.10 -15.28
C ASP A 60 -8.37 8.16 -14.82
N ILE A 61 -8.18 8.23 -13.50
CA ILE A 61 -6.87 8.21 -12.87
C ILE A 61 -6.70 6.86 -12.17
N PRO A 62 -5.61 6.12 -12.44
CA PRO A 62 -5.35 4.85 -11.78
C PRO A 62 -5.28 4.97 -10.26
N VAL A 63 -5.92 4.04 -9.56
CA VAL A 63 -5.92 4.00 -8.09
C VAL A 63 -5.13 2.79 -7.61
N PHE A 64 -4.18 3.04 -6.72
CA PHE A 64 -3.43 2.03 -6.00
C PHE A 64 -3.90 1.96 -4.55
N VAL A 65 -3.85 0.77 -3.96
CA VAL A 65 -4.27 0.58 -2.57
C VAL A 65 -3.23 -0.26 -1.82
N SER A 66 -2.74 0.25 -0.69
CA SER A 66 -1.68 -0.41 0.07
C SER A 66 -2.04 -0.56 1.55
N GLY A 67 -2.11 -1.80 2.00
CA GLY A 67 -2.37 -2.14 3.40
C GLY A 67 -1.10 -2.23 4.23
N THR A 68 -1.24 -2.09 5.55
CA THR A 68 -0.14 -2.25 6.48
C THR A 68 -0.46 -3.34 7.50
N LEU A 69 0.39 -4.36 7.54
CA LEU A 69 0.35 -5.43 8.52
C LEU A 69 1.19 -5.01 9.73
N VAL A 70 0.59 -4.96 10.90
CA VAL A 70 1.23 -4.32 12.08
C VAL A 70 2.32 -5.16 12.72
N ASP A 71 2.31 -6.48 12.47
CA ASP A 71 3.28 -7.42 13.04
C ASP A 71 3.35 -8.73 12.24
N LEU A 72 4.15 -9.67 12.74
CA LEU A 72 4.34 -11.00 12.14
C LEU A 72 3.09 -11.90 12.18
N SER A 73 2.02 -11.51 12.86
CA SER A 73 0.73 -12.24 12.77
C SER A 73 0.06 -12.08 11.40
N GLY A 74 0.54 -11.13 10.59
CA GLY A 74 0.04 -10.86 9.25
C GLY A 74 -1.36 -10.22 9.24
N ARG A 75 -1.64 -9.43 10.26
CA ARG A 75 -2.93 -8.73 10.39
C ARG A 75 -2.76 -7.23 10.37
N THR A 76 -3.75 -6.56 9.80
CA THR A 76 -3.91 -5.11 9.96
C THR A 76 -4.29 -4.80 11.42
N LEU A 77 -4.21 -3.54 11.83
CA LEU A 77 -4.61 -3.12 13.17
C LEU A 77 -6.08 -3.46 13.49
N SER A 78 -6.94 -3.48 12.48
CA SER A 78 -8.34 -3.92 12.60
C SER A 78 -8.52 -5.45 12.56
N GLY A 79 -7.43 -6.23 12.56
CA GLY A 79 -7.41 -7.69 12.69
C GLY A 79 -7.59 -8.46 11.37
N GLN A 80 -7.57 -7.80 10.22
CA GLN A 80 -7.77 -8.44 8.92
C GLN A 80 -6.48 -9.10 8.42
N THR A 81 -6.60 -10.31 7.88
CA THR A 81 -5.54 -10.96 7.10
C THR A 81 -5.34 -10.28 5.75
N THR A 82 -4.29 -10.62 5.02
CA THR A 82 -4.04 -10.14 3.67
C THR A 82 -5.24 -10.34 2.73
N GLU A 83 -5.83 -11.53 2.76
CA GLU A 83 -6.99 -11.87 1.93
C GLU A 83 -8.25 -11.09 2.35
N ALA A 84 -8.47 -10.95 3.67
CA ALA A 84 -9.60 -10.19 4.19
C ALA A 84 -9.47 -8.68 3.89
N PHE A 85 -8.24 -8.16 3.95
CA PHE A 85 -7.94 -6.80 3.50
C PHE A 85 -8.31 -6.62 2.02
N TYR A 86 -7.76 -7.48 1.14
CA TYR A 86 -8.06 -7.41 -0.29
C TYR A 86 -9.56 -7.54 -0.58
N ALA A 87 -10.23 -8.52 0.01
CA ALA A 87 -11.67 -8.70 -0.14
C ALA A 87 -12.48 -7.45 0.25
N SER A 88 -11.98 -6.69 1.24
CA SER A 88 -12.64 -5.47 1.72
C SER A 88 -12.55 -4.30 0.74
N ILE A 89 -11.52 -4.24 -0.12
CA ILE A 89 -11.23 -3.09 -0.99
C ILE A 89 -11.38 -3.38 -2.49
N ARG A 90 -11.44 -4.65 -2.91
CA ARG A 90 -11.48 -5.04 -4.33
C ARG A 90 -12.67 -4.46 -5.12
N HIS A 91 -13.77 -4.11 -4.43
CA HIS A 91 -14.94 -3.48 -5.05
C HIS A 91 -14.63 -2.12 -5.69
N ALA A 92 -13.57 -1.44 -5.23
CA ALA A 92 -13.09 -0.18 -5.83
C ALA A 92 -12.28 -0.41 -7.12
N LYS A 93 -12.06 -1.67 -7.52
CA LYS A 93 -11.31 -2.07 -8.73
C LYS A 93 -9.95 -1.37 -8.85
N PRO A 94 -9.09 -1.41 -7.82
CA PRO A 94 -7.79 -0.75 -7.91
C PRO A 94 -6.96 -1.34 -9.06
N MET A 95 -6.17 -0.49 -9.73
CA MET A 95 -5.20 -0.96 -10.72
C MET A 95 -4.11 -1.81 -10.07
N CYS A 96 -3.71 -1.47 -8.85
CA CYS A 96 -2.69 -2.16 -8.11
C CYS A 96 -3.03 -2.24 -6.63
N VAL A 97 -2.77 -3.39 -6.00
CA VAL A 97 -2.91 -3.60 -4.57
C VAL A 97 -1.61 -4.10 -3.96
N GLY A 98 -1.36 -3.80 -2.72
CA GLY A 98 -0.14 -4.29 -2.08
C GLY A 98 -0.06 -4.02 -0.60
N LEU A 99 1.18 -4.11 -0.11
CA LEU A 99 1.52 -3.93 1.29
C LEU A 99 2.68 -2.95 1.43
N ASN A 100 2.65 -2.12 2.43
CA ASN A 100 3.76 -1.22 2.75
C ASN A 100 3.96 -1.06 4.25
N CYS A 101 5.15 -0.64 4.62
CA CYS A 101 5.51 -0.23 5.98
C CYS A 101 5.47 -1.36 7.02
N ALA A 102 5.72 -1.02 8.29
CA ALA A 102 5.78 -1.84 9.50
C ALA A 102 6.83 -2.96 9.47
N LEU A 103 6.97 -3.68 8.38
CA LEU A 103 7.85 -4.84 8.23
C LEU A 103 8.93 -4.58 7.18
N GLY A 104 10.07 -5.27 7.32
CA GLY A 104 11.09 -5.39 6.27
C GLY A 104 10.69 -6.43 5.21
N ALA A 105 11.42 -6.45 4.09
CA ALA A 105 11.09 -7.32 2.96
C ALA A 105 11.04 -8.80 3.36
N THR A 106 11.99 -9.27 4.18
CA THR A 106 12.06 -10.67 4.63
C THR A 106 10.81 -11.09 5.41
N GLN A 107 10.30 -10.22 6.29
CA GLN A 107 9.10 -10.50 7.06
C GLN A 107 7.82 -10.46 6.21
N MET A 108 7.84 -9.71 5.11
CA MET A 108 6.69 -9.59 4.20
C MET A 108 6.50 -10.79 3.26
N VAL A 109 7.49 -11.65 3.10
CA VAL A 109 7.47 -12.79 2.15
C VAL A 109 6.16 -13.59 2.17
N PRO A 110 5.69 -14.12 3.32
CA PRO A 110 4.47 -14.93 3.34
C PRO A 110 3.22 -14.14 2.93
N PHE A 111 3.18 -12.85 3.24
CA PHE A 111 2.01 -12.01 3.01
C PHE A 111 1.96 -11.50 1.58
N VAL A 112 3.10 -11.17 0.97
CA VAL A 112 3.20 -10.82 -0.45
C VAL A 112 2.82 -12.02 -1.31
N LYS A 113 3.29 -13.23 -0.95
CA LYS A 113 2.85 -14.46 -1.61
C LYS A 113 1.32 -14.59 -1.59
N ARG A 114 0.70 -14.43 -0.41
CA ARG A 114 -0.76 -14.51 -0.27
C ARG A 114 -1.49 -13.43 -1.09
N MET A 115 -0.94 -12.20 -1.12
CA MET A 115 -1.50 -11.15 -1.95
C MET A 115 -1.44 -11.52 -3.43
N SER A 116 -0.31 -12.04 -3.91
CA SER A 116 -0.14 -12.44 -5.30
C SER A 116 -1.06 -13.61 -5.72
N GLU A 117 -1.45 -14.46 -4.77
CA GLU A 117 -2.36 -15.58 -5.01
C GLU A 117 -3.83 -15.16 -5.07
N CYS A 118 -4.23 -14.08 -4.38
CA CYS A 118 -5.62 -13.68 -4.28
C CYS A 118 -5.98 -12.41 -5.07
N ALA A 119 -4.99 -11.58 -5.45
CA ALA A 119 -5.24 -10.33 -6.16
C ALA A 119 -5.61 -10.58 -7.62
N GLU A 120 -6.64 -9.86 -8.09
CA GLU A 120 -7.11 -9.88 -9.50
C GLU A 120 -6.56 -8.67 -10.30
N CYS A 121 -5.61 -7.93 -9.72
CA CYS A 121 -4.95 -6.75 -10.28
C CYS A 121 -3.45 -6.82 -10.05
N PHE A 122 -2.69 -5.81 -10.47
CA PHE A 122 -1.26 -5.74 -10.21
C PHE A 122 -0.96 -5.73 -8.71
N VAL A 123 0.23 -6.25 -8.35
CA VAL A 123 0.67 -6.34 -6.95
C VAL A 123 1.94 -5.53 -6.73
N HIS A 124 1.99 -4.80 -5.62
CA HIS A 124 3.17 -4.06 -5.21
C HIS A 124 3.60 -4.35 -3.76
N VAL A 125 4.85 -4.02 -3.44
CA VAL A 125 5.35 -3.97 -2.06
C VAL A 125 6.30 -2.80 -1.88
N TYR A 126 6.14 -2.10 -0.74
CA TYR A 126 7.05 -1.04 -0.29
C TYR A 126 7.45 -1.33 1.16
N SER A 127 8.50 -2.18 1.32
CA SER A 127 9.00 -2.57 2.64
C SER A 127 9.82 -1.45 3.29
N ASN A 128 9.92 -1.49 4.63
CA ASN A 128 10.92 -0.69 5.34
C ASN A 128 12.33 -1.22 5.04
N ALA A 129 13.34 -0.40 5.29
CA ALA A 129 14.75 -0.79 5.28
C ALA A 129 15.08 -1.58 6.57
N GLY A 130 14.41 -2.72 6.76
CA GLY A 130 14.45 -3.55 7.96
C GLY A 130 13.38 -3.18 9.01
N LEU A 131 13.58 -3.68 10.23
CA LEU A 131 12.77 -3.30 11.38
C LEU A 131 13.41 -2.09 12.09
N PRO A 132 12.61 -1.23 12.76
CA PRO A 132 13.16 -0.11 13.50
C PRO A 132 14.05 -0.63 14.65
N ASN A 133 15.26 -0.07 14.76
CA ASN A 133 16.18 -0.35 15.86
C ASN A 133 15.79 0.40 17.15
N ALA A 134 16.54 0.17 18.24
CA ALA A 134 16.25 0.78 19.54
C ALA A 134 16.28 2.32 19.55
N MET A 135 16.91 2.94 18.56
CA MET A 135 16.99 4.39 18.39
C MET A 135 15.95 4.93 17.39
N GLY A 136 15.09 4.05 16.85
CA GLY A 136 14.08 4.40 15.86
C GLY A 136 14.63 4.53 14.42
N GLY A 137 15.90 4.17 14.19
CA GLY A 137 16.52 4.11 12.86
C GLY A 137 16.25 2.78 12.17
N TYR A 138 16.75 2.65 10.94
CA TYR A 138 16.64 1.45 10.10
C TYR A 138 18.02 1.08 9.61
N ASP A 139 18.36 -0.22 9.65
CA ASP A 139 19.74 -0.70 9.52
C ASP A 139 20.01 -1.49 8.23
N ASP A 140 18.98 -1.89 7.46
CA ASP A 140 19.19 -2.57 6.19
C ASP A 140 19.86 -1.62 5.20
N THR A 141 20.97 -2.08 4.62
CA THR A 141 21.68 -1.35 3.56
C THR A 141 20.95 -1.44 2.22
N PRO A 142 21.29 -0.62 1.22
CA PRO A 142 20.76 -0.76 -0.14
C PRO A 142 20.94 -2.17 -0.71
N GLU A 143 22.08 -2.80 -0.46
CA GLU A 143 22.44 -4.14 -0.91
C GLU A 143 21.58 -5.21 -0.20
N ASP A 144 21.38 -5.08 1.12
CA ASP A 144 20.52 -5.97 1.90
C ASP A 144 19.10 -5.93 1.37
N MET A 145 18.55 -4.72 1.24
CA MET A 145 17.18 -4.53 0.79
C MET A 145 16.96 -5.04 -0.64
N ALA A 146 17.92 -4.82 -1.54
CA ALA A 146 17.91 -5.38 -2.88
C ALA A 146 17.96 -6.91 -2.86
N GLY A 147 18.82 -7.50 -2.02
CA GLY A 147 18.95 -8.95 -1.84
C GLY A 147 17.65 -9.59 -1.33
N PHE A 148 17.04 -8.99 -0.30
CA PHE A 148 15.80 -9.50 0.29
C PHE A 148 14.59 -9.42 -0.66
N ASN A 149 14.55 -8.45 -1.57
CA ASN A 149 13.48 -8.34 -2.56
C ASN A 149 13.59 -9.37 -3.70
N ARG A 150 14.74 -10.02 -3.91
CA ARG A 150 14.92 -11.00 -5.01
C ARG A 150 13.91 -12.14 -4.96
N VAL A 151 13.53 -12.61 -3.78
CA VAL A 151 12.53 -13.68 -3.63
C VAL A 151 11.20 -13.32 -4.28
N PHE A 152 10.80 -12.05 -4.25
CA PHE A 152 9.58 -11.60 -4.92
C PHE A 152 9.71 -11.63 -6.43
N PHE A 153 10.87 -11.26 -6.96
CA PHE A 153 11.15 -11.23 -8.40
C PHE A 153 11.24 -12.65 -8.97
N GLU A 154 12.00 -13.53 -8.30
CA GLU A 154 12.18 -14.94 -8.69
C GLU A 154 10.85 -15.69 -8.76
N ASN A 155 9.92 -15.39 -7.88
CA ASN A 155 8.60 -16.01 -7.86
C ASN A 155 7.55 -15.25 -8.68
N LYS A 156 7.89 -14.10 -9.28
CA LYS A 156 6.97 -13.25 -10.06
C LYS A 156 5.72 -12.83 -9.28
N TRP A 157 5.89 -12.52 -8.00
CA TRP A 157 4.76 -12.13 -7.15
C TRP A 157 4.41 -10.64 -7.23
N LEU A 158 5.29 -9.82 -7.82
CA LEU A 158 5.14 -8.38 -7.90
C LEU A 158 5.17 -7.86 -9.34
N ASN A 159 4.45 -6.77 -9.53
CA ASN A 159 4.55 -5.93 -10.73
C ASN A 159 5.28 -4.62 -10.43
N MET A 160 5.26 -4.17 -9.18
CA MET A 160 5.93 -2.96 -8.72
C MET A 160 6.59 -3.19 -7.37
N VAL A 161 7.70 -2.51 -7.14
CA VAL A 161 8.46 -2.60 -5.90
C VAL A 161 9.04 -1.24 -5.55
N GLY A 162 9.17 -0.97 -4.27
CA GLY A 162 9.77 0.24 -3.74
C GLY A 162 10.22 0.06 -2.30
N GLY A 163 10.35 1.16 -1.60
CA GLY A 163 10.68 1.19 -0.19
C GLY A 163 9.77 2.13 0.59
N CYS A 164 9.73 1.96 1.90
CA CYS A 164 9.01 2.80 2.85
C CYS A 164 9.98 3.36 3.88
N CYS A 165 9.71 3.25 5.16
CA CYS A 165 10.54 3.85 6.22
C CYS A 165 12.01 3.40 6.15
N GLY A 166 12.92 4.35 6.32
CA GLY A 166 14.37 4.13 6.24
C GLY A 166 14.95 4.05 4.83
N SER A 167 14.12 3.93 3.79
CA SER A 167 14.62 3.86 2.41
C SER A 167 15.13 5.20 1.90
N THR A 168 16.27 5.18 1.23
CA THR A 168 16.92 6.32 0.57
C THR A 168 16.91 6.12 -0.94
N PRO A 169 17.28 7.15 -1.75
CA PRO A 169 17.44 6.98 -3.19
C PRO A 169 18.40 5.84 -3.57
N GLN A 170 19.43 5.57 -2.77
CA GLN A 170 20.37 4.48 -2.99
C GLN A 170 19.71 3.11 -2.83
N HIS A 171 18.81 2.94 -1.86
CA HIS A 171 18.01 1.71 -1.71
C HIS A 171 17.15 1.47 -2.95
N ILE A 172 16.47 2.49 -3.44
CA ILE A 172 15.64 2.36 -4.64
C ILE A 172 16.48 2.04 -5.88
N ALA A 173 17.66 2.65 -6.01
CA ALA A 173 18.58 2.35 -7.10
C ALA A 173 19.06 0.88 -7.07
N ALA A 174 19.38 0.36 -5.88
CA ALA A 174 19.81 -1.03 -5.71
C ALA A 174 18.66 -2.02 -6.01
N ILE A 175 17.44 -1.76 -5.52
CA ILE A 175 16.25 -2.56 -5.83
C ILE A 175 15.99 -2.56 -7.33
N LYS A 176 16.04 -1.39 -7.98
CA LYS A 176 15.86 -1.26 -9.43
C LYS A 176 16.90 -2.10 -10.20
N ALA A 177 18.16 -2.04 -9.79
CA ALA A 177 19.23 -2.84 -10.40
C ALA A 177 18.96 -4.35 -10.22
N ALA A 178 18.56 -4.80 -9.03
CA ALA A 178 18.24 -6.19 -8.75
C ALA A 178 17.02 -6.69 -9.54
N ALA A 179 16.03 -5.82 -9.80
CA ALA A 179 14.84 -6.16 -10.57
C ALA A 179 15.07 -6.21 -12.09
N ALA A 180 16.17 -5.65 -12.60
CA ALA A 180 16.41 -5.53 -14.04
C ALA A 180 16.53 -6.88 -14.78
N ASP A 181 16.93 -7.94 -14.07
CA ASP A 181 17.10 -9.29 -14.59
C ASP A 181 15.77 -10.06 -14.68
N TYR A 182 14.70 -9.50 -14.10
CA TYR A 182 13.39 -10.14 -14.00
C TYR A 182 12.36 -9.32 -14.81
N LYS A 183 12.05 -9.79 -16.03
CA LYS A 183 11.07 -9.19 -16.95
C LYS A 183 9.85 -10.08 -17.15
#